data_a0a5af22673db2f47ea4064d5009f194
#
_entry.id   a0a5af22673db2f47ea4064d5009f194
#
_cell.length_a   1.000
_cell.length_b   1.000
_cell.length_c   1.000
_cell.angle_alpha   90.00
_cell.angle_beta   90.00
_cell.angle_gamma   90.00
#
_symmetry.space_group_name_H-M   'P 1'
#
loop_
_entity.id
_entity.type
_entity.pdbx_description
1 polymer ?
#
loop_
_entity_poly.entity_id
_entity_poly.type
_entity_poly.pdbx_seq_one_letter_code
_entity_poly.pdbx_strand_id
1 'polypeptide(L)'
;MNMLTDTKVAKALRVSQASADLDNLLIDVVDVSVPRPGPGQVLVEIVAAGVNPSDVKASLGHMPHAVWPRIPGRDFGGIVREGPKSMIGLEIWGGGGELGISQDGSHAKWMVLDQKAVREKPKNFTMEEAGSIGVPFITAYEGLREAGGVQPTDVVLVCGGNGKVGQAAIQLATMAGAKVFAVEYNDQPLLGHTNGPVEMLNSSCDDVAAIVREKTGGHGADIVFNTVGSPYFEIANKAMAKQARQIFISTFDRAVPFDIFNFFRGRHRYIGIDTLALSSVDGARIFDRLKPKFEEGLLKPFPINPATVYGLADAAKAYASVLRGTPDRVLLKP
;
A
#
# COMPACT_ATOMS: atom_id res chain seq x y z
N MET A 1 32.88 -37.92 10.56
CA MET A 1 32.56 -37.58 9.17
C MET A 1 31.64 -36.37 9.21
N ASN A 2 32.27 -35.17 9.21
CA ASN A 2 31.51 -33.89 9.27
C ASN A 2 30.80 -33.69 7.92
N MET A 3 29.52 -33.93 7.86
CA MET A 3 28.71 -33.38 6.78
C MET A 3 28.61 -31.86 7.02
N LEU A 4 29.52 -31.10 6.40
CA LEU A 4 29.32 -29.70 6.12
C LEU A 4 28.06 -29.65 5.18
N THR A 5 26.89 -29.42 5.73
CA THR A 5 25.71 -29.10 4.94
C THR A 5 26.03 -27.80 4.22
N ASP A 6 26.17 -27.90 2.91
CA ASP A 6 26.39 -26.76 2.02
C ASP A 6 25.18 -25.83 2.18
N THR A 7 25.32 -24.86 3.09
CA THR A 7 24.21 -23.92 3.41
C THR A 7 24.13 -22.95 2.25
N LYS A 8 23.14 -23.16 1.36
CA LYS A 8 22.87 -22.22 0.27
C LYS A 8 22.70 -20.82 0.84
N VAL A 9 23.43 -19.87 0.30
CA VAL A 9 23.32 -18.45 0.65
C VAL A 9 22.66 -17.68 -0.49
N ALA A 10 21.99 -16.58 -0.14
CA ALA A 10 21.32 -15.70 -1.10
C ALA A 10 21.38 -14.25 -0.61
N LYS A 11 21.17 -13.31 -1.53
CA LYS A 11 21.17 -11.89 -1.20
C LYS A 11 19.86 -11.46 -0.55
N ALA A 12 20.00 -10.59 0.45
CA ALA A 12 18.89 -9.91 1.11
C ALA A 12 19.30 -8.49 1.49
N LEU A 13 18.35 -7.59 1.62
CA LEU A 13 18.56 -6.34 2.32
C LEU A 13 18.52 -6.59 3.82
N ARG A 14 19.35 -5.87 4.56
CA ARG A 14 19.31 -5.86 6.02
C ARG A 14 19.31 -4.43 6.54
N VAL A 15 18.38 -4.17 7.45
CA VAL A 15 18.32 -2.94 8.22
C VAL A 15 18.63 -3.32 9.68
N SER A 16 19.82 -2.93 10.16
CA SER A 16 20.32 -3.33 11.48
C SER A 16 19.91 -2.40 12.61
N GLN A 17 19.57 -1.16 12.27
CA GLN A 17 19.10 -0.11 13.19
C GLN A 17 18.36 0.99 12.43
N ALA A 18 17.72 1.90 13.14
CA ALA A 18 17.11 3.07 12.53
C ALA A 18 18.16 3.97 11.86
N SER A 19 17.84 4.44 10.65
CA SER A 19 18.66 5.45 9.96
C SER A 19 18.32 6.85 10.49
N ALA A 20 19.31 7.75 10.52
CA ALA A 20 19.12 9.10 10.99
C ALA A 20 18.19 9.91 10.07
N ASP A 21 18.37 9.76 8.78
CA ASP A 21 17.63 10.45 7.73
C ASP A 21 17.64 9.65 6.42
N LEU A 22 16.96 10.18 5.41
CA LEU A 22 16.81 9.55 4.10
C LEU A 22 18.11 9.49 3.28
N ASP A 23 19.01 10.46 3.47
CA ASP A 23 20.25 10.53 2.70
C ASP A 23 21.34 9.61 3.29
N ASN A 24 21.17 9.18 4.55
CA ASN A 24 22.05 8.28 5.28
C ASN A 24 21.33 6.97 5.65
N LEU A 25 20.63 6.35 4.70
CA LEU A 25 19.93 5.08 4.92
C LEU A 25 20.92 3.95 5.20
N LEU A 26 20.78 3.31 6.36
CA LEU A 26 21.56 2.15 6.78
C LEU A 26 20.90 0.85 6.31
N ILE A 27 21.00 0.60 5.01
CA ILE A 27 20.47 -0.58 4.34
C ILE A 27 21.62 -1.28 3.63
N ASP A 28 21.94 -2.48 4.10
CA ASP A 28 23.05 -3.29 3.55
C ASP A 28 22.50 -4.43 2.69
N VAL A 29 23.23 -4.76 1.63
CA VAL A 29 23.04 -6.01 0.91
C VAL A 29 23.94 -7.06 1.54
N VAL A 30 23.32 -8.08 2.12
CA VAL A 30 24.03 -9.14 2.85
C VAL A 30 23.78 -10.51 2.24
N ASP A 31 24.73 -11.42 2.47
CA ASP A 31 24.51 -12.83 2.24
C ASP A 31 23.85 -13.46 3.47
N VAL A 32 22.69 -14.08 3.25
CA VAL A 32 21.94 -14.80 4.29
C VAL A 32 21.76 -16.26 3.89
N SER A 33 21.73 -17.14 4.88
CA SER A 33 21.34 -18.53 4.63
C SER A 33 19.92 -18.57 4.11
N VAL A 34 19.66 -19.39 3.08
CA VAL A 34 18.31 -19.64 2.60
C VAL A 34 17.48 -20.22 3.75
N PRO A 35 16.38 -19.54 4.16
CA PRO A 35 15.58 -19.99 5.29
C PRO A 35 14.88 -21.31 4.96
N ARG A 36 14.66 -22.15 5.97
CA ARG A 36 13.90 -23.39 5.81
C ARG A 36 12.48 -23.18 6.33
N PRO A 37 11.44 -23.52 5.54
CA PRO A 37 10.07 -23.42 6.01
C PRO A 37 9.81 -24.46 7.12
N GLY A 38 9.17 -24.01 8.19
CA GLY A 38 8.64 -24.88 9.26
C GLY A 38 7.29 -25.50 8.89
N PRO A 39 6.70 -26.29 9.81
CA PRO A 39 5.34 -26.82 9.63
C PRO A 39 4.33 -25.70 9.37
N GLY A 40 3.53 -25.86 8.33
CA GLY A 40 2.52 -24.84 7.95
C GLY A 40 3.07 -23.63 7.19
N GLN A 41 4.34 -23.68 6.77
CA GLN A 41 4.99 -22.63 6.01
C GLN A 41 5.42 -23.10 4.63
N VAL A 42 5.72 -22.16 3.76
CA VAL A 42 6.30 -22.36 2.42
C VAL A 42 7.54 -21.49 2.26
N LEU A 43 8.50 -21.94 1.43
CA LEU A 43 9.61 -21.12 0.96
C LEU A 43 9.22 -20.49 -0.38
N VAL A 44 9.34 -19.19 -0.46
CA VAL A 44 9.00 -18.39 -1.65
C VAL A 44 10.27 -17.79 -2.24
N GLU A 45 10.51 -18.02 -3.52
CA GLU A 45 11.47 -17.25 -4.30
C GLU A 45 10.82 -15.95 -4.73
N ILE A 46 11.32 -14.83 -4.23
CA ILE A 46 10.83 -13.50 -4.59
C ILE A 46 11.35 -13.12 -5.98
N VAL A 47 10.43 -12.70 -6.84
CA VAL A 47 10.72 -12.23 -8.21
C VAL A 47 10.63 -10.71 -8.27
N ALA A 48 9.66 -10.12 -7.57
CA ALA A 48 9.50 -8.67 -7.48
C ALA A 48 8.87 -8.29 -6.14
N ALA A 49 9.30 -7.18 -5.57
CA ALA A 49 8.82 -6.66 -4.29
C ALA A 49 8.65 -5.14 -4.38
N GLY A 50 7.46 -4.64 -4.05
CA GLY A 50 7.16 -3.22 -4.04
C GLY A 50 7.81 -2.51 -2.87
N VAL A 51 8.33 -1.30 -3.10
CA VAL A 51 8.79 -0.41 -2.03
C VAL A 51 7.67 0.57 -1.67
N ASN A 52 7.26 0.56 -0.42
CA ASN A 52 6.20 1.43 0.10
C ASN A 52 6.77 2.52 1.02
N PRO A 53 6.11 3.67 1.18
CA PRO A 53 6.51 4.67 2.18
C PRO A 53 6.65 4.09 3.60
N SER A 54 5.86 3.06 3.95
CA SER A 54 5.95 2.38 5.23
C SER A 54 7.26 1.60 5.42
N ASP A 55 7.81 0.98 4.36
CA ASP A 55 9.09 0.29 4.41
C ASP A 55 10.23 1.27 4.73
N VAL A 56 10.18 2.45 4.08
CA VAL A 56 11.16 3.51 4.28
C VAL A 56 11.01 4.13 5.67
N LYS A 57 9.79 4.50 6.07
CA LYS A 57 9.52 5.03 7.42
C LYS A 57 9.93 4.06 8.53
N ALA A 58 9.75 2.75 8.33
CA ALA A 58 10.23 1.75 9.25
C ALA A 58 11.76 1.72 9.33
N SER A 59 12.47 1.90 8.21
CA SER A 59 13.93 1.99 8.18
C SER A 59 14.48 3.27 8.85
N LEU A 60 13.65 4.33 8.91
CA LEU A 60 13.94 5.56 9.64
C LEU A 60 13.51 5.52 11.14
N GLY A 61 13.04 4.37 11.63
CA GLY A 61 12.59 4.25 13.03
C GLY A 61 11.23 4.90 13.33
N HIS A 62 10.47 5.31 12.31
CA HIS A 62 9.18 5.98 12.49
C HIS A 62 8.00 4.99 12.70
N MET A 63 8.28 3.68 12.74
CA MET A 63 7.28 2.64 12.99
C MET A 63 7.54 1.98 14.35
N PRO A 64 6.61 2.12 15.32
CA PRO A 64 6.83 1.70 16.71
C PRO A 64 7.02 0.19 16.90
N HIS A 65 6.54 -0.62 15.95
CA HIS A 65 6.61 -2.09 16.03
C HIS A 65 7.76 -2.69 15.21
N ALA A 66 8.59 -1.85 14.58
CA ALA A 66 9.72 -2.33 13.79
C ALA A 66 10.78 -2.96 14.69
N VAL A 67 11.18 -4.21 14.39
CA VAL A 67 12.27 -4.93 15.07
C VAL A 67 13.59 -4.77 14.33
N TRP A 68 14.70 -4.98 15.02
CA TRP A 68 16.06 -4.86 14.53
C TRP A 68 16.91 -6.07 14.97
N PRO A 69 17.80 -6.61 14.15
CA PRO A 69 17.87 -6.41 12.69
C PRO A 69 16.73 -7.12 11.99
N ARG A 70 16.41 -6.71 10.74
CA ARG A 70 15.40 -7.35 9.91
C ARG A 70 15.68 -7.22 8.41
N ILE A 71 15.02 -8.04 7.61
CA ILE A 71 14.87 -7.88 6.17
C ILE A 71 13.57 -7.09 5.94
N PRO A 72 13.61 -5.91 5.29
CA PRO A 72 12.42 -5.13 5.02
C PRO A 72 11.57 -5.70 3.86
N GLY A 73 10.45 -5.00 3.54
CA GLY A 73 9.59 -5.30 2.40
C GLY A 73 8.29 -5.98 2.79
N ARG A 74 7.18 -5.37 2.36
CA ARG A 74 5.82 -5.79 2.73
C ARG A 74 5.06 -6.42 1.58
N ASP A 75 5.36 -6.04 0.33
CA ASP A 75 4.70 -6.53 -0.88
C ASP A 75 5.58 -7.57 -1.57
N PHE A 76 4.97 -8.57 -2.18
CA PHE A 76 5.71 -9.58 -2.93
C PHE A 76 4.92 -10.17 -4.11
N GLY A 77 5.66 -10.47 -5.17
CA GLY A 77 5.33 -11.42 -6.22
C GLY A 77 6.44 -12.47 -6.26
N GLY A 78 6.10 -13.75 -6.22
CA GLY A 78 7.10 -14.81 -6.10
C GLY A 78 6.59 -16.17 -6.50
N ILE A 79 7.46 -17.18 -6.39
CA ILE A 79 7.17 -18.56 -6.75
C ILE A 79 7.42 -19.46 -5.55
N VAL A 80 6.45 -20.28 -5.20
CA VAL A 80 6.61 -21.27 -4.12
C VAL A 80 7.61 -22.34 -4.55
N ARG A 81 8.68 -22.54 -3.79
CA ARG A 81 9.76 -23.51 -4.07
C ARG A 81 9.80 -24.69 -3.12
N GLU A 82 9.40 -24.50 -1.87
CA GLU A 82 9.29 -25.59 -0.88
C GLU A 82 7.98 -25.46 -0.11
N GLY A 83 7.36 -26.59 0.24
CA GLY A 83 6.10 -26.67 0.97
C GLY A 83 5.24 -27.85 0.54
N PRO A 84 3.92 -27.81 0.73
CA PRO A 84 3.01 -28.85 0.24
C PRO A 84 3.15 -29.02 -1.27
N LYS A 85 3.14 -30.28 -1.75
CA LYS A 85 3.32 -30.60 -3.18
C LYS A 85 2.36 -29.84 -4.11
N SER A 86 1.13 -29.60 -3.66
CA SER A 86 0.11 -28.85 -4.41
C SER A 86 0.40 -27.37 -4.56
N MET A 87 1.35 -26.82 -3.78
CA MET A 87 1.71 -25.39 -3.82
C MET A 87 3.02 -25.13 -4.56
N ILE A 88 3.87 -26.16 -4.73
CA ILE A 88 5.17 -25.99 -5.40
C ILE A 88 4.97 -25.54 -6.85
N GLY A 89 5.64 -24.47 -7.24
CA GLY A 89 5.57 -23.87 -8.56
C GLY A 89 4.46 -22.83 -8.74
N LEU A 90 3.58 -22.64 -7.75
CA LEU A 90 2.58 -21.58 -7.82
C LEU A 90 3.22 -20.20 -7.89
N GLU A 91 2.80 -19.41 -8.85
CA GLU A 91 3.09 -17.98 -8.94
C GLU A 91 2.14 -17.22 -8.03
N ILE A 92 2.68 -16.60 -6.98
CA ILE A 92 1.91 -15.99 -5.90
C ILE A 92 2.16 -14.51 -5.76
N TRP A 93 1.22 -13.84 -5.12
CA TRP A 93 1.25 -12.43 -4.79
C TRP A 93 0.76 -12.20 -3.38
N GLY A 94 1.15 -11.08 -2.77
CA GLY A 94 0.67 -10.79 -1.44
C GLY A 94 1.29 -9.56 -0.80
N GLY A 95 0.89 -9.36 0.43
CA GLY A 95 1.40 -8.33 1.33
C GLY A 95 0.88 -8.56 2.74
N GLY A 96 1.56 -8.01 3.73
CA GLY A 96 1.14 -8.14 5.11
C GLY A 96 1.69 -7.03 6.00
N GLY A 97 1.06 -6.85 7.17
CA GLY A 97 1.45 -5.84 8.13
C GLY A 97 2.73 -6.19 8.87
N GLU A 98 2.89 -7.46 9.20
CA GLU A 98 4.05 -7.98 9.93
C GLU A 98 5.31 -8.09 9.08
N LEU A 99 5.16 -8.34 7.76
CA LEU A 99 6.27 -8.54 6.84
C LEU A 99 7.15 -7.29 6.74
N GLY A 100 8.46 -7.46 6.91
CA GLY A 100 9.42 -6.38 6.85
C GLY A 100 9.35 -5.36 7.99
N ILE A 101 8.48 -5.58 8.99
CA ILE A 101 8.29 -4.73 10.16
C ILE A 101 8.66 -5.51 11.45
N SER A 102 7.86 -6.48 11.84
CA SER A 102 8.10 -7.33 13.02
C SER A 102 8.65 -8.72 12.66
N GLN A 103 8.67 -9.06 11.39
CA GLN A 103 9.26 -10.27 10.81
C GLN A 103 10.06 -9.89 9.57
N ASP A 104 10.93 -10.80 9.12
CA ASP A 104 11.62 -10.64 7.84
C ASP A 104 10.64 -10.59 6.67
N GLY A 105 10.91 -9.70 5.73
CA GLY A 105 10.05 -9.37 4.60
C GLY A 105 10.60 -9.79 3.24
N SER A 106 10.07 -9.15 2.21
CA SER A 106 10.22 -9.54 0.80
C SER A 106 11.41 -8.91 0.06
N HIS A 107 12.17 -8.00 0.68
CA HIS A 107 13.33 -7.40 0.03
C HIS A 107 14.56 -8.34 0.13
N ALA A 108 14.37 -9.57 -0.28
CA ALA A 108 15.34 -10.66 -0.30
C ALA A 108 15.01 -11.64 -1.41
N LYS A 109 15.99 -12.45 -1.82
CA LYS A 109 15.75 -13.52 -2.79
C LYS A 109 14.75 -14.57 -2.29
N TRP A 110 14.73 -14.81 -0.98
CA TRP A 110 13.91 -15.84 -0.35
C TRP A 110 13.15 -15.31 0.85
N MET A 111 11.91 -15.74 0.99
CA MET A 111 11.06 -15.42 2.13
C MET A 111 10.30 -16.67 2.57
N VAL A 112 10.13 -16.85 3.89
CA VAL A 112 9.20 -17.84 4.45
C VAL A 112 7.85 -17.20 4.66
N LEU A 113 6.78 -17.88 4.24
CA LEU A 113 5.41 -17.40 4.32
C LEU A 113 4.51 -18.46 4.96
N ASP A 114 3.50 -18.05 5.74
CA ASP A 114 2.43 -18.95 6.18
C ASP A 114 1.68 -19.50 4.95
N GLN A 115 1.51 -20.80 4.87
CA GLN A 115 0.78 -21.43 3.75
C GLN A 115 -0.66 -20.89 3.59
N LYS A 116 -1.28 -20.41 4.66
CA LYS A 116 -2.62 -19.79 4.62
C LYS A 116 -2.63 -18.43 3.92
N ALA A 117 -1.46 -17.81 3.77
CA ALA A 117 -1.30 -16.55 3.02
C ALA A 117 -0.99 -16.77 1.54
N VAL A 118 -0.76 -18.01 1.10
CA VAL A 118 -0.49 -18.33 -0.31
C VAL A 118 -1.73 -18.06 -1.16
N ARG A 119 -1.58 -17.16 -2.15
CA ARG A 119 -2.60 -16.90 -3.18
C ARG A 119 -1.94 -16.82 -4.54
N GLU A 120 -2.48 -17.55 -5.51
CA GLU A 120 -2.07 -17.41 -6.90
C GLU A 120 -2.37 -15.99 -7.40
N LYS A 121 -1.40 -15.38 -8.07
CA LYS A 121 -1.60 -14.08 -8.70
C LYS A 121 -2.68 -14.15 -9.79
N PRO A 122 -3.31 -13.02 -10.18
CA PRO A 122 -4.16 -12.97 -11.37
C PRO A 122 -3.40 -13.48 -12.61
N LYS A 123 -4.07 -14.24 -13.46
CA LYS A 123 -3.44 -14.84 -14.66
C LYS A 123 -2.93 -13.82 -15.65
N ASN A 124 -3.57 -12.66 -15.69
CA ASN A 124 -3.24 -11.52 -16.56
C ASN A 124 -2.15 -10.59 -16.01
N PHE A 125 -1.54 -10.91 -14.87
CA PHE A 125 -0.48 -10.12 -14.27
C PHE A 125 0.90 -10.67 -14.59
N THR A 126 1.86 -9.76 -14.81
CA THR A 126 3.29 -10.06 -14.68
C THR A 126 3.67 -10.22 -13.20
N MET A 127 4.86 -10.72 -12.91
CA MET A 127 5.34 -10.82 -11.53
C MET A 127 5.64 -9.45 -10.90
N GLU A 128 6.08 -8.50 -11.71
CA GLU A 128 6.31 -7.11 -11.28
C GLU A 128 4.99 -6.45 -10.87
N GLU A 129 3.94 -6.61 -11.67
CA GLU A 129 2.61 -6.12 -11.33
C GLU A 129 2.10 -6.78 -10.05
N ALA A 130 2.23 -8.10 -9.93
CA ALA A 130 1.83 -8.86 -8.74
C ALA A 130 2.55 -8.40 -7.47
N GLY A 131 3.87 -8.18 -7.55
CA GLY A 131 4.69 -7.69 -6.44
C GLY A 131 4.49 -6.20 -6.11
N SER A 132 3.70 -5.46 -6.88
CA SER A 132 3.59 -4.01 -6.78
C SER A 132 2.39 -3.49 -6.02
N ILE A 133 1.36 -4.30 -5.80
CA ILE A 133 0.03 -3.79 -5.42
C ILE A 133 -0.39 -4.09 -3.98
N GLY A 134 0.38 -4.85 -3.21
CA GLY A 134 0.00 -5.37 -1.89
C GLY A 134 -0.54 -4.32 -0.94
N VAL A 135 0.34 -3.56 -0.33
CA VAL A 135 -0.02 -2.54 0.67
C VAL A 135 -1.03 -1.51 0.12
N PRO A 136 -0.86 -0.96 -1.10
CA PRO A 136 -1.81 0.04 -1.59
C PRO A 136 -3.24 -0.46 -1.67
N PHE A 137 -3.48 -1.63 -2.27
CA PHE A 137 -4.83 -2.15 -2.42
C PHE A 137 -5.41 -2.72 -1.12
N ILE A 138 -4.58 -3.34 -0.26
CA ILE A 138 -5.01 -3.75 1.09
C ILE A 138 -5.49 -2.54 1.88
N THR A 139 -4.72 -1.44 1.88
CA THR A 139 -5.04 -0.23 2.63
C THR A 139 -6.31 0.45 2.10
N ALA A 140 -6.43 0.58 0.78
CA ALA A 140 -7.60 1.20 0.16
C ALA A 140 -8.87 0.37 0.40
N TYR A 141 -8.79 -0.95 0.21
CA TYR A 141 -9.90 -1.86 0.44
C TYR A 141 -10.35 -1.84 1.90
N GLU A 142 -9.41 -1.95 2.83
CA GLU A 142 -9.71 -1.96 4.26
C GLU A 142 -10.34 -0.65 4.71
N GLY A 143 -9.80 0.49 4.26
CA GLY A 143 -10.37 1.79 4.58
C GLY A 143 -11.80 1.95 4.11
N LEU A 144 -12.09 1.59 2.87
CA LEU A 144 -13.44 1.67 2.32
C LEU A 144 -14.38 0.65 2.99
N ARG A 145 -13.90 -0.55 3.32
CA ARG A 145 -14.67 -1.57 4.06
C ARG A 145 -15.07 -1.10 5.46
N GLU A 146 -14.12 -0.57 6.22
CA GLU A 146 -14.38 -0.03 7.57
C GLU A 146 -15.30 1.20 7.52
N ALA A 147 -15.28 1.95 6.44
CA ALA A 147 -16.24 3.01 6.20
C ALA A 147 -17.66 2.50 5.86
N GLY A 148 -17.88 1.19 5.78
CA GLY A 148 -19.18 0.59 5.46
C GLY A 148 -19.38 0.31 3.97
N GLY A 149 -18.31 0.32 3.19
CA GLY A 149 -18.34 0.15 1.73
C GLY A 149 -18.73 1.42 0.98
N VAL A 150 -18.53 1.38 -0.34
CA VAL A 150 -18.90 2.45 -1.26
C VAL A 150 -20.19 2.08 -1.97
N GLN A 151 -21.15 3.01 -2.04
CA GLN A 151 -22.41 2.85 -2.78
C GLN A 151 -22.37 3.67 -4.08
N PRO A 152 -23.13 3.28 -5.12
CA PRO A 152 -23.20 4.04 -6.38
C PRO A 152 -23.67 5.49 -6.21
N THR A 153 -24.38 5.78 -5.12
CA THR A 153 -24.87 7.12 -4.77
C THR A 153 -23.89 7.95 -3.96
N ASP A 154 -22.81 7.35 -3.45
CA ASP A 154 -21.82 8.07 -2.65
C ASP A 154 -21.02 9.07 -3.51
N VAL A 155 -20.68 10.18 -2.89
CA VAL A 155 -19.65 11.11 -3.35
C VAL A 155 -18.38 10.82 -2.57
N VAL A 156 -17.32 10.47 -3.27
CA VAL A 156 -16.02 10.12 -2.66
C VAL A 156 -14.98 11.19 -2.98
N LEU A 157 -14.34 11.74 -1.96
CA LEU A 157 -13.22 12.67 -2.08
C LEU A 157 -11.93 11.96 -1.65
N VAL A 158 -10.95 11.87 -2.56
CA VAL A 158 -9.65 11.23 -2.29
C VAL A 158 -8.57 12.29 -2.22
N CYS A 159 -8.02 12.54 -1.03
CA CYS A 159 -6.90 13.46 -0.82
C CYS A 159 -5.58 12.72 -1.02
N GLY A 160 -4.72 13.22 -1.91
CA GLY A 160 -3.52 12.54 -2.39
C GLY A 160 -3.88 11.43 -3.40
N GLY A 161 -4.72 11.78 -4.39
CA GLY A 161 -5.31 10.85 -5.37
C GLY A 161 -4.28 10.12 -6.24
N ASN A 162 -3.16 10.77 -6.56
CA ASN A 162 -2.09 10.20 -7.39
C ASN A 162 -1.10 9.32 -6.60
N GLY A 163 -1.15 9.35 -5.26
CA GLY A 163 -0.45 8.38 -4.41
C GLY A 163 -0.97 6.95 -4.66
N LYS A 164 -0.16 5.91 -4.41
CA LYS A 164 -0.56 4.52 -4.75
C LYS A 164 -1.82 4.05 -4.02
N VAL A 165 -1.99 4.43 -2.74
CA VAL A 165 -3.24 4.15 -2.01
C VAL A 165 -4.40 4.99 -2.58
N GLY A 166 -4.15 6.25 -2.95
CA GLY A 166 -5.14 7.13 -3.59
C GLY A 166 -5.65 6.54 -4.90
N GLN A 167 -4.74 6.12 -5.79
CA GLN A 167 -5.09 5.45 -7.05
C GLN A 167 -5.91 4.18 -6.82
N ALA A 168 -5.55 3.36 -5.82
CA ALA A 168 -6.30 2.15 -5.47
C ALA A 168 -7.71 2.50 -4.92
N ALA A 169 -7.83 3.52 -4.07
CA ALA A 169 -9.11 3.99 -3.55
C ALA A 169 -10.02 4.54 -4.67
N ILE A 170 -9.46 5.29 -5.61
CA ILE A 170 -10.17 5.80 -6.80
C ILE A 170 -10.68 4.65 -7.66
N GLN A 171 -9.84 3.63 -7.93
CA GLN A 171 -10.28 2.45 -8.67
C GLN A 171 -11.46 1.74 -8.00
N LEU A 172 -11.37 1.51 -6.69
CA LEU A 172 -12.42 0.83 -5.93
C LEU A 172 -13.71 1.67 -5.87
N ALA A 173 -13.61 2.99 -5.69
CA ALA A 173 -14.76 3.88 -5.64
C ALA A 173 -15.45 4.01 -7.00
N THR A 174 -14.68 4.19 -8.08
CA THR A 174 -15.25 4.27 -9.43
C THR A 174 -15.80 2.93 -9.91
N MET A 175 -15.21 1.80 -9.51
CA MET A 175 -15.75 0.45 -9.76
C MET A 175 -17.12 0.27 -9.07
N ALA A 176 -17.32 0.86 -7.91
CA ALA A 176 -18.60 0.83 -7.21
C ALA A 176 -19.65 1.79 -7.82
N GLY A 177 -19.28 2.62 -8.81
CA GLY A 177 -20.16 3.58 -9.47
C GLY A 177 -20.31 4.93 -8.75
N ALA A 178 -19.50 5.21 -7.74
CA ALA A 178 -19.52 6.46 -6.99
C ALA A 178 -19.05 7.65 -7.84
N LYS A 179 -19.52 8.86 -7.50
CA LYS A 179 -18.97 10.11 -8.01
C LYS A 179 -17.65 10.41 -7.28
N VAL A 180 -16.55 10.57 -8.01
CA VAL A 180 -15.22 10.69 -7.39
C VAL A 180 -14.57 12.03 -7.71
N PHE A 181 -14.09 12.70 -6.67
CA PHE A 181 -13.16 13.82 -6.72
C PHE A 181 -11.78 13.36 -6.18
N ALA A 182 -10.72 13.82 -6.80
CA ALA A 182 -9.37 13.58 -6.32
C ALA A 182 -8.62 14.90 -6.15
N VAL A 183 -7.87 15.03 -5.05
CA VAL A 183 -7.16 16.28 -4.70
C VAL A 183 -5.68 16.04 -4.70
N GLU A 184 -4.96 16.94 -5.36
CA GLU A 184 -3.50 17.09 -5.29
C GLU A 184 -3.11 18.52 -4.93
N TYR A 185 -1.85 18.71 -4.53
CA TYR A 185 -1.37 20.07 -4.17
C TYR A 185 -1.17 20.96 -5.39
N ASN A 186 -0.84 20.37 -6.56
CA ASN A 186 -0.57 21.09 -7.82
C ASN A 186 -1.47 20.55 -8.94
N ASP A 187 -1.54 21.30 -10.05
CA ASP A 187 -2.17 20.80 -11.27
C ASP A 187 -1.43 19.57 -11.79
N GLN A 188 -2.09 18.44 -11.72
CA GLN A 188 -1.57 17.17 -12.22
C GLN A 188 -2.71 16.38 -12.88
N PRO A 189 -2.44 15.70 -14.01
CA PRO A 189 -3.40 14.77 -14.55
C PRO A 189 -3.61 13.61 -13.57
N LEU A 190 -4.78 12.99 -13.62
CA LEU A 190 -5.03 11.76 -12.89
C LEU A 190 -4.10 10.66 -13.38
N LEU A 191 -3.48 9.96 -12.46
CA LEU A 191 -2.67 8.78 -12.74
C LEU A 191 -3.46 7.50 -12.44
N GLY A 192 -3.18 6.46 -13.25
CA GLY A 192 -3.77 5.14 -13.03
C GLY A 192 -5.12 4.93 -13.71
N HIS A 193 -5.76 3.81 -13.37
CA HIS A 193 -7.01 3.35 -13.96
C HIS A 193 -8.23 3.86 -13.20
N THR A 194 -9.32 4.11 -13.93
CA THR A 194 -10.66 4.39 -13.36
C THR A 194 -11.74 3.70 -14.17
N ASN A 195 -12.88 3.40 -13.52
CA ASN A 195 -14.06 2.83 -14.18
C ASN A 195 -15.13 3.90 -14.49
N GLY A 196 -14.87 5.15 -14.15
CA GLY A 196 -15.74 6.28 -14.39
C GLY A 196 -14.98 7.59 -14.33
N PRO A 197 -15.63 8.72 -14.59
CA PRO A 197 -14.99 10.03 -14.54
C PRO A 197 -14.53 10.37 -13.12
N VAL A 198 -13.36 11.00 -13.03
CA VAL A 198 -12.81 11.56 -11.79
C VAL A 198 -12.48 13.01 -12.04
N GLU A 199 -12.94 13.89 -11.16
CA GLU A 199 -12.59 15.30 -11.22
C GLU A 199 -11.37 15.59 -10.36
N MET A 200 -10.29 16.08 -10.99
CA MET A 200 -9.06 16.47 -10.30
C MET A 200 -9.19 17.90 -9.80
N LEU A 201 -8.81 18.12 -8.54
CA LEU A 201 -8.81 19.43 -7.88
C LEU A 201 -7.39 19.75 -7.38
N ASN A 202 -7.02 21.02 -7.48
CA ASN A 202 -5.73 21.55 -7.06
C ASN A 202 -5.88 22.33 -5.74
N SER A 203 -5.46 21.76 -4.62
CA SER A 203 -5.61 22.39 -3.30
C SER A 203 -4.73 23.64 -3.08
N SER A 204 -3.81 23.94 -3.98
CA SER A 204 -2.99 25.17 -3.89
C SER A 204 -3.75 26.43 -4.35
N CYS A 205 -4.80 26.28 -5.16
CA CYS A 205 -5.56 27.40 -5.73
C CYS A 205 -7.09 27.21 -5.66
N ASP A 206 -7.60 25.96 -5.54
CA ASP A 206 -9.03 25.69 -5.52
C ASP A 206 -9.60 25.74 -4.10
N ASP A 207 -10.80 26.29 -3.96
CA ASP A 207 -11.64 26.00 -2.80
C ASP A 207 -12.31 24.64 -2.99
N VAL A 208 -11.58 23.59 -2.64
CA VAL A 208 -12.00 22.19 -2.83
C VAL A 208 -13.39 21.93 -2.23
N ALA A 209 -13.66 22.48 -1.03
CA ALA A 209 -14.93 22.28 -0.35
C ALA A 209 -16.10 22.96 -1.09
N ALA A 210 -15.90 24.19 -1.58
CA ALA A 210 -16.90 24.90 -2.37
C ALA A 210 -17.20 24.17 -3.68
N ILE A 211 -16.15 23.74 -4.41
CA ILE A 211 -16.30 23.01 -5.68
C ILE A 211 -17.05 21.69 -5.46
N VAL A 212 -16.64 20.87 -4.47
CA VAL A 212 -17.33 19.60 -4.17
C VAL A 212 -18.80 19.85 -3.84
N ARG A 213 -19.13 20.87 -3.02
CA ARG A 213 -20.51 21.22 -2.71
C ARG A 213 -21.30 21.69 -3.93
N GLU A 214 -20.75 22.58 -4.71
CA GLU A 214 -21.39 23.07 -5.95
C GLU A 214 -21.73 21.90 -6.88
N LYS A 215 -20.77 21.05 -7.17
CA LYS A 215 -20.88 19.91 -8.07
C LYS A 215 -21.77 18.77 -7.55
N THR A 216 -22.17 18.84 -6.27
CA THR A 216 -23.06 17.88 -5.61
C THR A 216 -24.39 18.51 -5.15
N GLY A 217 -24.74 19.71 -5.67
CA GLY A 217 -25.97 20.39 -5.31
C GLY A 217 -26.07 20.78 -3.82
N GLY A 218 -24.94 21.09 -3.20
CA GLY A 218 -24.83 21.45 -1.79
C GLY A 218 -24.61 20.28 -0.83
N HIS A 219 -24.62 19.03 -1.33
CA HIS A 219 -24.51 17.82 -0.49
C HIS A 219 -23.13 17.67 0.18
N GLY A 220 -22.05 17.64 -0.60
CA GLY A 220 -20.70 17.39 -0.13
C GLY A 220 -20.24 15.94 -0.35
N ALA A 221 -19.15 15.53 0.28
CA ALA A 221 -18.56 14.19 0.17
C ALA A 221 -19.10 13.26 1.28
N ASP A 222 -19.60 12.09 0.91
CA ASP A 222 -20.06 11.04 1.84
C ASP A 222 -18.90 10.24 2.43
N ILE A 223 -17.84 10.06 1.65
CA ILE A 223 -16.59 9.42 2.07
C ILE A 223 -15.43 10.34 1.70
N VAL A 224 -14.57 10.61 2.66
CA VAL A 224 -13.26 11.23 2.41
C VAL A 224 -12.18 10.20 2.69
N PHE A 225 -11.38 9.88 1.69
CA PHE A 225 -10.20 9.03 1.85
C PHE A 225 -8.96 9.93 1.92
N ASN A 226 -8.53 10.26 3.14
CA ASN A 226 -7.38 11.13 3.36
C ASN A 226 -6.10 10.30 3.49
N THR A 227 -5.32 10.21 2.40
CA THR A 227 -4.07 9.44 2.35
C THR A 227 -2.88 10.20 2.91
N VAL A 228 -3.01 11.51 3.15
CA VAL A 228 -1.92 12.44 3.51
C VAL A 228 -1.98 12.86 4.98
N GLY A 229 -3.19 13.01 5.52
CA GLY A 229 -3.43 13.36 6.92
C GLY A 229 -3.59 14.87 7.16
N SER A 230 -2.78 15.42 8.07
CA SER A 230 -2.90 16.80 8.57
C SER A 230 -2.99 17.89 7.50
N PRO A 231 -2.24 17.86 6.37
CA PRO A 231 -2.33 18.92 5.35
C PRO A 231 -3.72 19.07 4.72
N TYR A 232 -4.48 17.98 4.64
CA TYR A 232 -5.83 17.98 4.06
C TYR A 232 -6.95 17.92 5.09
N PHE A 233 -6.64 17.88 6.39
CA PHE A 233 -7.67 17.69 7.43
C PHE A 233 -8.77 18.73 7.40
N GLU A 234 -8.42 20.02 7.36
CA GLU A 234 -9.39 21.13 7.34
C GLU A 234 -10.21 21.15 6.04
N ILE A 235 -9.52 21.01 4.90
CA ILE A 235 -10.16 20.99 3.56
C ILE A 235 -11.15 19.83 3.49
N ALA A 236 -10.74 18.66 3.92
CA ALA A 236 -11.57 17.45 3.95
C ALA A 236 -12.83 17.66 4.82
N ASN A 237 -12.65 18.17 6.05
CA ASN A 237 -13.78 18.42 6.95
C ASN A 237 -14.80 19.41 6.39
N LYS A 238 -14.36 20.47 5.73
CA LYS A 238 -15.25 21.43 5.07
C LYS A 238 -16.03 20.83 3.91
N ALA A 239 -15.46 19.83 3.22
CA ALA A 239 -16.11 19.15 2.10
C ALA A 239 -17.11 18.07 2.53
N MET A 240 -17.05 17.57 3.76
CA MET A 240 -17.89 16.47 4.23
C MET A 240 -19.40 16.77 4.18
N ALA A 241 -20.18 15.81 3.71
CA ALA A 241 -21.63 15.79 3.82
C ALA A 241 -22.08 15.45 5.25
N LYS A 242 -23.40 15.58 5.55
CA LYS A 242 -23.95 15.06 6.80
C LYS A 242 -23.76 13.55 6.88
N GLN A 243 -23.36 13.03 8.05
CA GLN A 243 -23.09 11.62 8.33
C GLN A 243 -21.90 11.05 7.54
N ALA A 244 -21.07 11.91 6.94
CA ALA A 244 -19.91 11.51 6.19
C ALA A 244 -18.87 10.79 7.06
N ARG A 245 -18.02 10.02 6.39
CA ARG A 245 -16.98 9.15 6.96
C ARG A 245 -15.64 9.60 6.41
N GLN A 246 -14.69 9.97 7.29
CA GLN A 246 -13.33 10.31 6.87
C GLN A 246 -12.36 9.24 7.33
N ILE A 247 -11.59 8.72 6.39
CA ILE A 247 -10.61 7.63 6.57
C ILE A 247 -9.22 8.24 6.65
N PHE A 248 -8.43 7.83 7.65
CA PHE A 248 -7.04 8.22 7.85
C PHE A 248 -6.13 7.00 7.83
N ILE A 249 -5.03 7.10 7.09
CA ILE A 249 -4.01 6.04 6.96
C ILE A 249 -2.60 6.55 7.26
N SER A 250 -2.42 7.86 7.34
CA SER A 250 -1.14 8.53 7.54
C SER A 250 -1.37 9.95 8.05
N THR A 251 -0.31 10.59 8.56
CA THR A 251 -0.30 12.01 8.87
C THR A 251 1.15 12.53 8.90
N PHE A 252 1.33 13.83 8.72
CA PHE A 252 2.58 14.54 9.01
C PHE A 252 2.59 15.01 10.46
N ASP A 253 1.56 15.78 10.86
CA ASP A 253 1.44 16.28 12.23
C ASP A 253 0.57 15.33 13.06
N ARG A 254 0.98 15.04 14.29
CA ARG A 254 0.25 14.15 15.21
C ARG A 254 -1.04 14.76 15.75
N ALA A 255 -1.12 16.07 15.78
CA ALA A 255 -2.28 16.80 16.29
C ALA A 255 -2.68 17.91 15.32
N VAL A 256 -3.99 18.09 15.17
CA VAL A 256 -4.60 19.13 14.34
C VAL A 256 -5.69 19.86 15.14
N PRO A 257 -5.99 21.15 14.86
CA PRO A 257 -7.18 21.79 15.40
C PRO A 257 -8.45 21.02 15.01
N PHE A 258 -9.36 20.86 15.96
CA PHE A 258 -10.57 20.05 15.75
C PHE A 258 -11.83 20.84 16.10
N ASP A 259 -12.68 21.08 15.12
CA ASP A 259 -13.97 21.74 15.27
C ASP A 259 -15.04 20.75 15.77
N ILE A 260 -15.21 20.71 17.09
CA ILE A 260 -16.18 19.82 17.76
C ILE A 260 -17.61 20.17 17.33
N PHE A 261 -17.93 21.47 17.11
CA PHE A 261 -19.26 21.90 16.72
C PHE A 261 -19.66 21.33 15.35
N ASN A 262 -18.83 21.52 14.34
CA ASN A 262 -19.08 20.95 13.02
C ASN A 262 -19.10 19.43 13.02
N PHE A 263 -18.23 18.79 13.80
CA PHE A 263 -18.20 17.33 13.94
C PHE A 263 -19.53 16.76 14.40
N PHE A 264 -20.07 17.22 15.57
CA PHE A 264 -21.32 16.64 16.07
C PHE A 264 -22.55 17.10 15.27
N ARG A 265 -22.57 18.33 14.75
CA ARG A 265 -23.67 18.83 13.89
C ARG A 265 -23.71 18.11 12.55
N GLY A 266 -22.55 17.80 11.99
CA GLY A 266 -22.41 16.97 10.80
C GLY A 266 -22.67 15.48 11.05
N ARG A 267 -22.64 15.01 12.31
CA ARG A 267 -22.72 13.60 12.68
C ARG A 267 -21.63 12.78 11.99
N HIS A 268 -20.43 13.35 11.87
CA HIS A 268 -19.30 12.76 11.17
C HIS A 268 -18.74 11.55 11.92
N ARG A 269 -18.07 10.67 11.19
CA ARG A 269 -17.28 9.55 11.72
C ARG A 269 -15.85 9.63 11.19
N TYR A 270 -14.88 9.41 12.08
CA TYR A 270 -13.47 9.31 11.72
C TYR A 270 -12.99 7.88 11.93
N ILE A 271 -12.29 7.35 10.93
CA ILE A 271 -11.90 5.96 10.83
C ILE A 271 -10.38 5.91 10.63
N GLY A 272 -9.66 5.39 11.60
CA GLY A 272 -8.22 5.14 11.50
C GLY A 272 -7.96 3.75 10.95
N ILE A 273 -7.07 3.66 9.97
CA ILE A 273 -6.65 2.39 9.38
C ILE A 273 -5.17 2.16 9.65
N ASP A 274 -4.88 1.10 10.39
CA ASP A 274 -3.53 0.60 10.61
C ASP A 274 -3.36 -0.77 9.98
N THR A 275 -2.82 -0.81 8.77
CA THR A 275 -2.55 -2.08 8.07
C THR A 275 -1.36 -2.85 8.63
N LEU A 276 -0.63 -2.31 9.62
CA LEU A 276 0.36 -3.09 10.37
C LEU A 276 -0.32 -4.14 11.28
N ALA A 277 -1.57 -3.90 11.65
CA ALA A 277 -2.37 -4.84 12.43
C ALA A 277 -2.94 -6.02 11.61
N LEU A 278 -2.85 -5.96 10.29
CA LEU A 278 -3.31 -7.02 9.39
C LEU A 278 -2.16 -7.97 9.07
N SER A 279 -2.32 -9.25 9.37
CA SER A 279 -1.36 -10.28 8.99
C SER A 279 -1.34 -10.52 7.48
N SER A 280 -0.31 -11.21 6.99
CA SER A 280 -0.24 -11.70 5.60
C SER A 280 -1.43 -12.61 5.24
N VAL A 281 -1.97 -13.35 6.22
CA VAL A 281 -3.19 -14.16 6.06
C VAL A 281 -4.42 -13.27 5.88
N ASP A 282 -4.52 -12.15 6.61
CA ASP A 282 -5.62 -11.19 6.45
C ASP A 282 -5.52 -10.49 5.09
N GLY A 283 -4.30 -10.09 4.69
CA GLY A 283 -4.02 -9.59 3.34
C GLY A 283 -4.46 -10.55 2.25
N ALA A 284 -4.17 -11.85 2.41
CA ALA A 284 -4.59 -12.88 1.48
C ALA A 284 -6.12 -12.97 1.34
N ARG A 285 -6.87 -12.83 2.42
CA ARG A 285 -8.36 -12.78 2.37
C ARG A 285 -8.88 -11.57 1.61
N ILE A 286 -8.20 -10.43 1.71
CA ILE A 286 -8.53 -9.25 0.90
C ILE A 286 -8.27 -9.55 -0.58
N PHE A 287 -7.16 -10.20 -0.91
CA PHE A 287 -6.85 -10.60 -2.29
C PHE A 287 -7.85 -11.60 -2.88
N ASP A 288 -8.44 -12.48 -2.06
CA ASP A 288 -9.54 -13.33 -2.51
C ASP A 288 -10.74 -12.52 -3.04
N ARG A 289 -10.97 -11.32 -2.51
CA ARG A 289 -12.03 -10.40 -2.96
C ARG A 289 -11.62 -9.58 -4.19
N LEU A 290 -10.36 -9.21 -4.29
CA LEU A 290 -9.84 -8.32 -5.34
C LEU A 290 -9.45 -9.07 -6.62
N LYS A 291 -8.93 -10.30 -6.51
CA LYS A 291 -8.43 -11.08 -7.65
C LYS A 291 -9.44 -11.19 -8.80
N PRO A 292 -10.71 -11.55 -8.58
CA PRO A 292 -11.70 -11.59 -9.67
C PRO A 292 -11.85 -10.25 -10.38
N LYS A 293 -11.77 -9.13 -9.64
CA LYS A 293 -11.92 -7.78 -10.20
C LYS A 293 -10.72 -7.37 -11.07
N PHE A 294 -9.54 -7.85 -10.73
CA PHE A 294 -8.35 -7.71 -11.57
C PHE A 294 -8.43 -8.59 -12.84
N GLU A 295 -8.90 -9.82 -12.70
CA GLU A 295 -9.06 -10.73 -13.85
C GLU A 295 -10.18 -10.29 -14.80
N GLU A 296 -11.22 -9.65 -14.30
CA GLU A 296 -12.29 -9.00 -15.08
C GLU A 296 -11.87 -7.66 -15.71
N GLY A 297 -10.70 -7.10 -15.32
CA GLY A 297 -10.19 -5.80 -15.81
C GLY A 297 -10.85 -4.58 -15.19
N LEU A 298 -11.72 -4.76 -14.19
CA LEU A 298 -12.34 -3.68 -13.40
C LEU A 298 -11.32 -3.00 -12.48
N LEU A 299 -10.35 -3.75 -11.99
CA LEU A 299 -9.17 -3.22 -11.33
C LEU A 299 -7.95 -3.50 -12.20
N LYS A 300 -6.98 -2.60 -12.17
CA LYS A 300 -5.70 -2.77 -12.90
C LYS A 300 -4.52 -2.55 -11.96
N PRO A 301 -3.40 -3.26 -12.20
CA PRO A 301 -2.16 -3.00 -11.49
C PRO A 301 -1.63 -1.60 -11.84
N PHE A 302 -0.68 -1.11 -11.04
CA PHE A 302 0.03 0.11 -11.38
C PHE A 302 0.94 -0.14 -12.58
N PRO A 303 1.05 0.81 -13.52
CA PRO A 303 2.03 0.73 -14.59
C PRO A 303 3.46 0.59 -14.02
N ILE A 304 4.23 -0.31 -14.62
CA ILE A 304 5.62 -0.54 -14.23
C ILE A 304 6.53 0.20 -15.19
N ASN A 305 7.22 1.21 -14.69
CA ASN A 305 8.27 1.91 -15.43
C ASN A 305 9.60 1.16 -15.19
N PRO A 306 10.28 0.67 -16.25
CA PRO A 306 11.57 -0.02 -16.09
C PRO A 306 12.63 0.82 -15.37
N ALA A 307 12.56 2.16 -15.45
CA ALA A 307 13.49 3.06 -14.78
C ALA A 307 13.32 3.09 -13.24
N THR A 308 12.21 2.58 -12.72
CA THR A 308 11.94 2.48 -11.27
C THR A 308 11.95 1.04 -10.75
N VAL A 309 12.53 0.13 -11.54
CA VAL A 309 12.82 -1.25 -11.13
C VAL A 309 14.31 -1.36 -10.80
N TYR A 310 14.62 -1.63 -9.55
CA TYR A 310 15.99 -1.64 -9.02
C TYR A 310 16.41 -3.04 -8.59
N GLY A 311 17.73 -3.34 -8.67
CA GLY A 311 18.32 -4.46 -7.95
C GLY A 311 18.54 -4.13 -6.48
N LEU A 312 18.82 -5.12 -5.64
CA LEU A 312 19.10 -4.90 -4.21
C LEU A 312 20.25 -3.93 -3.97
N ALA A 313 21.26 -3.90 -4.83
CA ALA A 313 22.41 -2.98 -4.70
C ALA A 313 22.01 -1.49 -4.78
N ASP A 314 20.91 -1.18 -5.43
CA ASP A 314 20.39 0.18 -5.56
C ASP A 314 19.20 0.48 -4.63
N ALA A 315 18.98 -0.34 -3.60
CA ALA A 315 17.87 -0.21 -2.68
C ALA A 315 17.79 1.16 -1.99
N ALA A 316 18.91 1.76 -1.60
CA ALA A 316 18.91 3.10 -1.01
C ALA A 316 18.35 4.15 -1.96
N LYS A 317 18.66 4.08 -3.26
CA LYS A 317 18.08 4.96 -4.29
C LYS A 317 16.58 4.71 -4.45
N ALA A 318 16.17 3.44 -4.49
CA ALA A 318 14.76 3.04 -4.56
C ALA A 318 13.95 3.62 -3.40
N TYR A 319 14.45 3.45 -2.17
CA TYR A 319 13.83 3.97 -0.94
C TYR A 319 13.74 5.50 -0.93
N ALA A 320 14.83 6.17 -1.31
CA ALA A 320 14.86 7.62 -1.39
C ALA A 320 13.84 8.15 -2.40
N SER A 321 13.73 7.52 -3.58
CA SER A 321 12.79 7.95 -4.62
C SER A 321 11.33 7.86 -4.16
N VAL A 322 10.96 6.86 -3.35
CA VAL A 322 9.61 6.70 -2.80
C VAL A 322 9.22 7.88 -1.89
N LEU A 323 10.08 8.27 -0.93
CA LEU A 323 9.76 9.40 -0.03
C LEU A 323 9.91 10.77 -0.69
N ARG A 324 10.69 10.88 -1.76
CA ARG A 324 10.77 12.10 -2.58
C ARG A 324 9.57 12.26 -3.52
N GLY A 325 8.62 11.31 -3.51
CA GLY A 325 7.34 11.45 -4.18
C GLY A 325 7.36 11.09 -5.65
N THR A 326 8.13 10.07 -6.07
CA THR A 326 8.04 9.58 -7.46
C THR A 326 6.60 9.19 -7.83
N PRO A 327 6.11 9.60 -9.01
CA PRO A 327 4.78 9.19 -9.49
C PRO A 327 4.73 7.72 -9.88
N ASP A 328 5.89 7.10 -10.16
CA ASP A 328 5.98 5.72 -10.60
C ASP A 328 5.95 4.72 -9.43
N ARG A 329 5.57 3.49 -9.72
CA ARG A 329 5.68 2.40 -8.76
C ARG A 329 7.11 1.89 -8.68
N VAL A 330 7.71 1.96 -7.49
CA VAL A 330 9.08 1.51 -7.25
C VAL A 330 9.10 0.04 -6.85
N LEU A 331 9.98 -0.74 -7.47
CA LEU A 331 10.16 -2.17 -7.26
C LEU A 331 11.62 -2.53 -7.01
N LEU A 332 11.81 -3.59 -6.23
CA LEU A 332 13.07 -4.33 -6.12
C LEU A 332 12.92 -5.70 -6.80
N LYS A 333 13.97 -6.12 -7.51
CA LYS A 333 14.18 -7.48 -8.02
C LYS A 333 15.37 -8.09 -7.28
N PRO A 334 15.11 -8.95 -6.28
CA PRO A 334 16.17 -9.59 -5.48
C PRO A 334 16.97 -10.64 -6.25
#